data_3f4635ede712ec38bb3eeba90bf2b998
#
_entry.id   3f4635ede712ec38bb3eeba90bf2b998
#
_cell.length_a   1.000
_cell.length_b   1.000
_cell.length_c   1.000
_cell.angle_alpha   90.00
_cell.angle_beta   90.00
_cell.angle_gamma   90.00
#
_symmetry.space_group_name_H-M   'P 1'
#
loop_
_entity.id
_entity.type
_entity.pdbx_description
1 polymer ?
#
loop_
_entity_poly.entity_id
_entity_poly.type
_entity_poly.pdbx_seq_one_letter_code
_entity_poly.pdbx_strand_id
1 'polypeptide(L)'
;MLAMSDRIRAARTSAGMSQTQLAVETGVKRSAVAQWERRGGTHPSVSHLAHIAISTRVRFEWLATGRGVCKASGEELMMTAPAQDYVRDDLEGNILSLLRRLPPRKRQVAQSIIEMLAV
;
A
#
# COMPACT_ATOMS: atom_id res chain seq x y z
N MET A 1 13.82 -3.18 -19.72
CA MET A 1 12.81 -3.48 -18.69
C MET A 1 13.41 -3.23 -17.31
N LEU A 2 12.67 -2.60 -16.42
CA LEU A 2 13.13 -2.36 -15.06
C LEU A 2 13.21 -3.64 -14.25
N ALA A 3 14.28 -3.81 -13.47
CA ALA A 3 14.37 -4.89 -12.50
C ALA A 3 13.39 -4.66 -11.36
N MET A 4 13.09 -5.71 -10.58
CA MET A 4 12.18 -5.58 -9.43
C MET A 4 12.65 -4.50 -8.45
N SER A 5 13.96 -4.41 -8.19
CA SER A 5 14.51 -3.37 -7.31
C SER A 5 14.20 -1.96 -7.82
N ASP A 6 14.28 -1.75 -9.12
CA ASP A 6 13.96 -0.46 -9.74
C ASP A 6 12.45 -0.18 -9.67
N ARG A 7 11.62 -1.21 -9.85
CA ARG A 7 10.16 -1.06 -9.76
C ARG A 7 9.72 -0.73 -8.34
N ILE A 8 10.30 -1.35 -7.34
CA ILE A 8 10.01 -1.04 -5.93
C ILE A 8 10.38 0.41 -5.63
N ARG A 9 11.56 0.84 -6.06
CA ARG A 9 11.97 2.24 -5.88
C ARG A 9 11.05 3.22 -6.60
N ALA A 10 10.69 2.92 -7.85
CA ALA A 10 9.78 3.75 -8.63
C ALA A 10 8.41 3.86 -7.98
N ALA A 11 7.87 2.75 -7.50
CA ALA A 11 6.58 2.73 -6.79
C ALA A 11 6.64 3.58 -5.52
N ARG A 12 7.69 3.42 -4.72
CA ARG A 12 7.88 4.19 -3.50
C ARG A 12 7.99 5.69 -3.77
N THR A 13 8.84 6.09 -4.69
CA THR A 13 9.06 7.51 -4.99
C THR A 13 7.82 8.15 -5.61
N SER A 14 7.10 7.42 -6.47
CA SER A 14 5.83 7.90 -7.04
C SER A 14 4.76 8.10 -5.97
N ALA A 15 4.78 7.33 -4.90
CA ALA A 15 3.86 7.47 -3.78
C ALA A 15 4.31 8.55 -2.78
N GLY A 16 5.46 9.19 -3.02
CA GLY A 16 5.98 10.22 -2.13
C GLY A 16 6.50 9.70 -0.79
N MET A 17 6.88 8.43 -0.74
CA MET A 17 7.36 7.80 0.49
C MET A 17 8.88 7.74 0.57
N SER A 18 9.41 7.88 1.79
CA SER A 18 10.80 7.55 2.09
C SER A 18 10.93 6.03 2.29
N GLN A 19 12.16 5.53 2.30
CA GLN A 19 12.42 4.11 2.63
C GLN A 19 11.90 3.77 4.03
N THR A 20 12.06 4.68 4.99
CA THR A 20 11.55 4.49 6.35
C THR A 20 10.04 4.38 6.39
N GLN A 21 9.34 5.24 5.63
CA GLN A 21 7.88 5.20 5.55
C GLN A 21 7.39 3.88 4.95
N LEU A 22 8.01 3.42 3.87
CA LEU A 22 7.65 2.13 3.28
C LEU A 22 7.94 0.98 4.24
N ALA A 23 9.04 1.03 4.99
CA ALA A 23 9.37 0.03 6.00
C ALA A 23 8.28 -0.07 7.07
N VAL A 24 7.79 1.07 7.55
CA VAL A 24 6.67 1.10 8.51
C VAL A 24 5.42 0.47 7.91
N GLU A 25 5.08 0.83 6.69
CA GLU A 25 3.89 0.30 5.99
C GLU A 25 3.94 -1.21 5.79
N THR A 26 5.13 -1.76 5.56
CA THR A 26 5.32 -3.19 5.32
C THR A 26 5.70 -3.98 6.56
N GLY A 27 5.91 -3.30 7.68
CA GLY A 27 6.25 -3.95 8.95
C GLY A 27 7.67 -4.51 9.00
N VAL A 28 8.60 -3.90 8.28
CA VAL A 28 10.01 -4.33 8.23
C VAL A 28 10.93 -3.18 8.62
N LYS A 29 12.22 -3.46 8.74
CA LYS A 29 13.24 -2.45 8.99
C LYS A 29 13.58 -1.71 7.69
N ARG A 30 14.01 -0.44 7.80
CA ARG A 30 14.47 0.33 6.66
C ARG A 30 15.58 -0.40 5.87
N SER A 31 16.46 -1.11 6.58
CA SER A 31 17.53 -1.88 5.94
C SER A 31 16.99 -2.94 4.97
N ALA A 32 15.84 -3.54 5.28
CA ALA A 32 15.20 -4.49 4.37
C ALA A 32 14.73 -3.80 3.09
N VAL A 33 14.09 -2.64 3.21
CA VAL A 33 13.66 -1.84 2.04
C VAL A 33 14.88 -1.45 1.20
N ALA A 34 15.94 -1.00 1.83
CA ALA A 34 17.18 -0.64 1.14
C ALA A 34 17.75 -1.82 0.34
N GLN A 35 17.71 -3.03 0.90
CA GLN A 35 18.14 -4.24 0.21
C GLN A 35 17.24 -4.58 -0.99
N TRP A 36 15.93 -4.40 -0.85
CA TRP A 36 14.98 -4.66 -1.93
C TRP A 36 15.18 -3.70 -3.12
N GLU A 37 15.61 -2.46 -2.85
CA GLU A 37 15.83 -1.44 -3.87
C GLU A 37 17.22 -1.49 -4.48
N ARG A 38 18.05 -2.41 -4.02
CA ARG A 38 19.43 -2.56 -4.46
C ARG A 38 19.52 -3.67 -5.49
N ARG A 39 20.14 -3.41 -6.63
CA ARG A 39 20.42 -4.46 -7.63
C ARG A 39 21.33 -5.53 -7.01
N GLY A 40 20.92 -6.78 -7.13
CA GLY A 40 21.63 -7.88 -6.50
C GLY A 40 21.35 -8.04 -5.01
N GLY A 41 20.48 -7.20 -4.44
CA GLY A 41 20.02 -7.34 -3.07
C GLY A 41 18.95 -8.42 -2.91
N THR A 42 18.33 -8.47 -1.72
CA THR A 42 17.29 -9.45 -1.44
C THR A 42 15.98 -9.06 -2.10
N HIS A 43 15.10 -10.03 -2.28
CA HIS A 43 13.74 -9.81 -2.77
C HIS A 43 12.75 -9.88 -1.62
N PRO A 44 11.68 -9.04 -1.62
CA PRO A 44 10.64 -9.17 -0.63
C PRO A 44 9.88 -10.48 -0.81
N SER A 45 9.31 -11.00 0.27
CA SER A 45 8.38 -12.12 0.19
C SER A 45 7.12 -11.71 -0.59
N VAL A 46 6.32 -12.68 -1.02
CA VAL A 46 5.06 -12.40 -1.70
C VAL A 46 4.15 -11.53 -0.83
N SER A 47 4.09 -11.80 0.47
CA SER A 47 3.31 -11.01 1.42
C SER A 47 3.80 -9.56 1.49
N HIS A 48 5.10 -9.34 1.62
CA HIS A 48 5.67 -7.99 1.63
C HIS A 48 5.45 -7.27 0.31
N LEU A 49 5.57 -8.00 -0.81
CA LEU A 49 5.35 -7.43 -2.13
C LEU A 49 3.91 -6.96 -2.32
N ALA A 50 2.94 -7.75 -1.81
CA ALA A 50 1.53 -7.37 -1.81
C ALA A 50 1.29 -6.10 -0.99
N HIS A 51 1.91 -5.99 0.20
CA HIS A 51 1.82 -4.79 1.03
C HIS A 51 2.42 -3.57 0.34
N ILE A 52 3.55 -3.73 -0.34
CA ILE A 52 4.16 -2.65 -1.12
C ILE A 52 3.21 -2.19 -2.21
N ALA A 53 2.61 -3.12 -2.95
CA ALA A 53 1.68 -2.80 -4.04
C ALA A 53 0.48 -1.99 -3.52
N ILE A 54 -0.11 -2.41 -2.41
CA ILE A 54 -1.24 -1.72 -1.79
C ILE A 54 -0.84 -0.34 -1.30
N SER A 55 0.27 -0.23 -0.58
CA SER A 55 0.74 1.03 0.03
C SER A 55 1.13 2.06 -1.01
N THR A 56 1.67 1.63 -2.13
CA THR A 56 2.13 2.52 -3.21
C THR A 56 1.12 2.66 -4.35
N ARG A 57 -0.02 1.95 -4.28
CA ARG A 57 -1.10 1.97 -5.27
C ARG A 57 -0.64 1.58 -6.67
N VAL A 58 0.21 0.57 -6.75
CA VAL A 58 0.60 -0.04 -8.02
C VAL A 58 0.02 -1.44 -8.12
N ARG A 59 -0.08 -1.96 -9.33
CA ARG A 59 -0.56 -3.32 -9.55
C ARG A 59 0.48 -4.32 -9.08
N PHE A 60 0.04 -5.34 -8.36
CA PHE A 60 0.92 -6.40 -7.89
C PHE A 60 1.65 -7.09 -9.05
N GLU A 61 0.94 -7.41 -10.13
CA GLU A 61 1.54 -8.04 -11.29
C GLU A 61 2.67 -7.20 -11.87
N TRP A 62 2.44 -5.88 -12.02
CA TRP A 62 3.48 -4.99 -12.53
C TRP A 62 4.69 -4.96 -11.58
N LEU A 63 4.45 -4.87 -10.29
CA LEU A 63 5.53 -4.81 -9.29
C LEU A 63 6.35 -6.10 -9.31
N ALA A 64 5.68 -7.24 -9.36
CA ALA A 64 6.32 -8.56 -9.31
C ALA A 64 7.00 -8.96 -10.62
N THR A 65 6.39 -8.64 -11.76
CA THR A 65 6.84 -9.18 -13.06
C THR A 65 7.24 -8.12 -14.08
N GLY A 66 6.84 -6.87 -13.87
CA GLY A 66 7.02 -5.78 -14.84
C GLY A 66 5.98 -5.77 -15.96
N ARG A 67 4.99 -6.65 -15.91
CA ARG A 67 3.94 -6.74 -16.93
C ARG A 67 2.74 -5.87 -16.59
N GLY A 68 2.09 -5.36 -17.63
CA GLY A 68 0.86 -4.59 -17.49
C GLY A 68 1.11 -3.15 -17.09
N VAL A 69 0.03 -2.46 -16.71
CA VAL A 69 0.11 -1.05 -16.28
C VAL A 69 0.56 -0.95 -14.83
N CYS A 70 1.33 0.09 -14.56
CA CYS A 70 1.91 0.30 -13.23
C CYS A 70 0.87 0.61 -12.16
N LYS A 71 -0.02 1.58 -12.42
CA LYS A 71 -0.95 2.07 -11.40
C LYS A 71 -2.20 1.19 -11.31
N ALA A 72 -2.58 0.87 -10.08
CA ALA A 72 -3.79 0.12 -9.79
C ALA A 72 -4.99 1.06 -9.69
N SER A 73 -6.17 0.57 -10.10
CA SER A 73 -7.44 1.20 -9.77
C SER A 73 -7.78 0.93 -8.30
N GLY A 74 -8.70 1.71 -7.73
CA GLY A 74 -9.18 1.46 -6.37
C GLY A 74 -9.77 0.05 -6.22
N GLU A 75 -10.46 -0.42 -7.24
CA GLU A 75 -11.05 -1.75 -7.27
C GLU A 75 -9.99 -2.85 -7.23
N GLU A 76 -8.93 -2.73 -8.03
CA GLU A 76 -7.82 -3.69 -8.02
C GLU A 76 -7.12 -3.76 -6.67
N LEU A 77 -6.93 -2.62 -6.01
CA LEU A 77 -6.34 -2.57 -4.68
C LEU A 77 -7.19 -3.30 -3.66
N MET A 78 -8.51 -3.18 -3.76
CA MET A 78 -9.43 -3.89 -2.87
C MET A 78 -9.38 -5.39 -3.09
N MET A 79 -9.22 -5.84 -4.33
CA MET A 79 -9.10 -7.27 -4.65
C MET A 79 -7.83 -7.91 -4.09
N THR A 80 -6.77 -7.12 -3.89
CA THR A 80 -5.51 -7.62 -3.33
C THR A 80 -5.42 -7.51 -1.81
N ALA A 81 -6.37 -6.80 -1.18
CA ALA A 81 -6.42 -6.66 0.26
C ALA A 81 -6.78 -7.99 0.95
N PRO A 82 -6.32 -8.22 2.19
CA PRO A 82 -6.79 -9.36 2.97
C PRO A 82 -8.31 -9.37 3.08
N ALA A 83 -8.92 -10.55 3.18
CA ALA A 83 -10.37 -10.70 3.19
C ALA A 83 -11.05 -9.87 4.31
N GLN A 84 -10.40 -9.72 5.43
CA GLN A 84 -10.91 -8.92 6.56
C GLN A 84 -10.97 -7.42 6.27
N ASP A 85 -10.25 -6.96 5.26
CA ASP A 85 -10.21 -5.55 4.87
C ASP A 85 -11.16 -5.22 3.73
N TYR A 86 -11.88 -6.22 3.20
CA TYR A 86 -12.85 -5.97 2.15
C TYR A 86 -14.05 -5.19 2.69
N VAL A 87 -14.51 -4.24 1.89
CA VAL A 87 -15.77 -3.56 2.15
C VAL A 87 -16.94 -4.51 1.94
N ARG A 88 -17.91 -4.46 2.84
CA ARG A 88 -19.06 -5.35 2.81
C ARG A 88 -20.27 -4.76 2.08
N ASP A 89 -20.33 -3.43 1.98
CA ASP A 89 -21.42 -2.72 1.32
C ASP A 89 -20.97 -1.36 0.81
N ASP A 90 -21.86 -0.67 0.08
CA ASP A 90 -21.57 0.63 -0.51
C ASP A 90 -21.35 1.71 0.54
N LEU A 91 -22.04 1.62 1.67
CA LEU A 91 -21.89 2.58 2.77
C LEU A 91 -20.48 2.51 3.36
N GLU A 92 -19.98 1.30 3.64
CA GLU A 92 -18.61 1.11 4.09
C GLU A 92 -17.60 1.65 3.07
N GLY A 93 -17.82 1.38 1.79
CA GLY A 93 -16.98 1.86 0.71
C GLY A 93 -16.93 3.39 0.68
N ASN A 94 -18.06 4.05 0.82
CA ASN A 94 -18.15 5.50 0.86
C ASN A 94 -17.42 6.08 2.07
N ILE A 95 -17.60 5.47 3.24
CA ILE A 95 -16.93 5.90 4.47
C ILE A 95 -15.41 5.76 4.33
N LEU A 96 -14.93 4.64 3.82
CA LEU A 96 -13.50 4.42 3.58
C LEU A 96 -12.92 5.44 2.60
N SER A 97 -13.64 5.74 1.53
CA SER A 97 -13.21 6.74 0.55
C SER A 97 -13.06 8.12 1.18
N LEU A 98 -14.01 8.50 2.03
CA LEU A 98 -13.95 9.77 2.77
C LEU A 98 -12.78 9.78 3.76
N LEU A 99 -12.57 8.71 4.50
CA LEU A 99 -11.47 8.60 5.46
C LEU A 99 -10.11 8.73 4.78
N ARG A 100 -9.94 8.16 3.59
CA ARG A 100 -8.69 8.22 2.84
C ARG A 100 -8.33 9.63 2.39
N ARG A 101 -9.32 10.52 2.24
CA ARG A 101 -9.11 11.91 1.87
C ARG A 101 -8.71 12.78 3.05
N LEU A 102 -8.88 12.29 4.28
CA LEU A 102 -8.58 13.07 5.48
C LEU A 102 -7.09 12.98 5.85
N PRO A 103 -6.50 14.09 6.30
CA PRO A 103 -5.17 14.05 6.90
C PRO A 103 -5.20 13.25 8.21
N PRO A 104 -4.03 12.75 8.71
CA PRO A 104 -3.98 11.89 9.89
C PRO A 104 -4.69 12.43 11.12
N ARG A 105 -4.58 13.73 11.41
CA ARG A 105 -5.25 14.35 12.53
C ARG A 105 -6.77 14.22 12.46
N LYS A 106 -7.32 14.46 11.28
CA LYS A 106 -8.77 14.38 11.06
C LYS A 106 -9.25 12.94 11.05
N ARG A 107 -8.41 11.99 10.63
CA ARG A 107 -8.73 10.56 10.74
C ARG A 107 -8.92 10.14 12.18
N GLN A 108 -8.07 10.62 13.09
CA GLN A 108 -8.20 10.33 14.51
C GLN A 108 -9.51 10.89 15.08
N VAL A 109 -9.89 12.11 14.69
CA VAL A 109 -11.16 12.70 15.08
C VAL A 109 -12.33 11.87 14.56
N ALA A 110 -12.28 11.46 13.30
CA ALA A 110 -13.30 10.61 12.69
C ALA A 110 -13.42 9.27 13.43
N GLN A 111 -12.31 8.65 13.80
CA GLN A 111 -12.30 7.44 14.60
C GLN A 111 -13.02 7.62 15.93
N SER A 112 -12.71 8.70 16.63
CA SER A 112 -13.34 9.02 17.91
C SER A 112 -14.86 9.18 17.77
N ILE A 113 -15.31 9.86 16.72
CA ILE A 113 -16.74 10.04 16.44
C ILE A 113 -17.41 8.69 16.19
N ILE A 114 -16.79 7.84 15.38
CA ILE A 114 -17.32 6.51 15.07
C ILE A 114 -17.41 5.66 16.34
N GLU A 115 -16.39 5.71 17.18
CA GLU A 115 -16.39 4.99 18.47
C GLU A 115 -17.53 5.44 19.38
N MET A 116 -17.81 6.74 19.41
CA MET A 116 -18.94 7.30 20.18
C MET A 116 -20.28 6.78 19.67
N LEU A 117 -20.42 6.64 18.35
CA LEU A 117 -21.65 6.14 17.73
C LEU A 117 -21.84 4.64 17.93
N ALA A 118 -20.75 3.91 18.12
CA ALA A 118 -20.78 2.46 18.29
C ALA A 118 -21.13 2.01 19.72
N VAL A 119 -21.25 2.92 20.67
CA VAL A 119 -21.56 2.62 22.08
C VAL A 119 -23.06 2.48 22.31
#